data_8b559d6b9ce6fe97edb596e79a5df6e1
#
_entry.id   8b559d6b9ce6fe97edb596e79a5df6e1
#
_cell.length_a   1.000
_cell.length_b   1.000
_cell.length_c   1.000
_cell.angle_alpha   90.00
_cell.angle_beta   90.00
_cell.angle_gamma   90.00
#
_symmetry.space_group_name_H-M   'P 1'
#
loop_
_entity.id
_entity.type
_entity.pdbx_description
1 polymer ?
#
loop_
_entity_poly.entity_id
_entity_poly.type
_entity_poly.pdbx_seq_one_letter_code
_entity_poly.pdbx_strand_id
1 'polypeptide(L)'
;VRTLEIMNSNASSDIQGIVTDLLNSRPYSHRQDADSSVAAVITAQSDLRFFSSTFAAVLAQRVLPGTIIVADCTNQVEQPMQMTFSVIPSPAGVLTEVPESKTIRVILVGVKGASSFMNAVARAMQQIDLDDRVGALWTLHDDSRPADESCLEVLLDAWKNTPTASLLGAKQLDWQAESLHNVGLYAGHHNVTSLVVDGEPDQEQYDGRQDVLAVSLSGALVPLATLRTWKGADPWFGTFAESTDLCRRICLGGGRVVVVPQARIAHRRARFEGVRSKNGQPVEDEEGRVDPY
;
A
#
# COMPACT_ATOMS: atom_id res chain seq x y z
N VAL A 1 -12.64 -10.55 39.51
CA VAL A 1 -11.37 -10.02 39.00
C VAL A 1 -10.60 -11.22 38.47
N ARG A 2 -10.65 -11.48 37.16
CA ARG A 2 -9.80 -12.45 36.46
C ARG A 2 -8.72 -11.68 35.74
N THR A 3 -7.50 -11.81 36.21
CA THR A 3 -6.28 -11.34 35.56
C THR A 3 -6.13 -12.12 34.26
N LEU A 4 -6.21 -11.43 33.12
CA LEU A 4 -5.80 -11.98 31.82
C LEU A 4 -4.27 -12.04 31.84
N GLU A 5 -3.73 -13.24 32.00
CA GLU A 5 -2.34 -13.51 31.66
C GLU A 5 -2.16 -13.30 30.16
N ILE A 6 -1.36 -12.29 29.81
CA ILE A 6 -0.87 -12.10 28.46
C ILE A 6 0.07 -13.26 28.19
N MET A 7 -0.42 -14.29 27.50
CA MET A 7 0.43 -15.30 26.91
C MET A 7 1.34 -14.58 25.90
N ASN A 8 2.62 -14.48 26.20
CA ASN A 8 3.68 -14.20 25.25
C ASN A 8 3.64 -15.31 24.20
N SER A 9 2.84 -15.13 23.13
CA SER A 9 3.03 -15.87 21.91
C SER A 9 4.36 -15.39 21.33
N ASN A 10 5.29 -16.31 21.06
CA ASN A 10 6.46 -16.04 20.23
C ASN A 10 5.94 -15.49 18.90
N ALA A 11 5.93 -14.17 18.76
CA ALA A 11 5.58 -13.54 17.50
C ALA A 11 6.59 -14.05 16.46
N SER A 12 6.11 -14.59 15.37
CA SER A 12 6.95 -15.09 14.30
C SER A 12 7.86 -13.97 13.80
N SER A 13 9.15 -14.21 13.75
CA SER A 13 10.15 -13.20 13.39
C SER A 13 10.41 -13.13 11.88
N ASP A 14 9.75 -13.98 11.08
CA ASP A 14 9.88 -14.03 9.64
C ASP A 14 8.59 -13.62 8.91
N ILE A 15 8.72 -13.20 7.66
CA ILE A 15 7.59 -12.72 6.85
C ILE A 15 6.52 -13.79 6.69
N GLN A 16 6.90 -15.04 6.45
CA GLN A 16 5.95 -16.13 6.25
C GLN A 16 5.12 -16.39 7.51
N GLY A 17 5.77 -16.40 8.66
CA GLY A 17 5.10 -16.58 9.93
C GLY A 17 4.15 -15.42 10.24
N ILE A 18 4.59 -14.17 10.06
CA ILE A 18 3.73 -12.99 10.27
C ILE A 18 2.48 -13.07 9.38
N VAL A 19 2.64 -13.37 8.09
CA VAL A 19 1.52 -13.51 7.16
C VAL A 19 0.59 -14.64 7.57
N THR A 20 1.14 -15.80 7.92
CA THR A 20 0.35 -16.97 8.35
C THR A 20 -0.44 -16.69 9.63
N ASP A 21 0.19 -16.08 10.62
CA ASP A 21 -0.43 -15.74 11.91
C ASP A 21 -1.57 -14.72 11.72
N LEU A 22 -1.37 -13.71 10.88
CA LEU A 22 -2.40 -12.71 10.57
C LEU A 22 -3.56 -13.31 9.78
N LEU A 23 -3.31 -14.22 8.85
CA LEU A 23 -4.38 -14.92 8.12
C LEU A 23 -5.19 -15.84 9.04
N ASN A 24 -4.53 -16.53 9.98
CA ASN A 24 -5.18 -17.44 10.94
C ASN A 24 -5.96 -16.69 12.03
N SER A 25 -5.45 -15.53 12.46
CA SER A 25 -6.08 -14.70 13.50
C SER A 25 -7.11 -13.72 12.97
N ARG A 26 -7.28 -13.66 11.66
CA ARG A 26 -8.19 -12.73 11.00
C ARG A 26 -9.61 -12.88 11.53
N PRO A 27 -10.23 -11.82 12.09
CA PRO A 27 -11.63 -11.89 12.50
C PRO A 27 -12.51 -12.13 11.27
N TYR A 28 -13.50 -13.03 11.39
CA TYR A 28 -14.52 -13.21 10.36
C TYR A 28 -15.32 -11.91 10.26
N SER A 29 -15.01 -11.09 9.25
CA SER A 29 -15.75 -9.85 9.01
C SER A 29 -16.94 -10.15 8.09
N HIS A 30 -18.15 -9.98 8.61
CA HIS A 30 -19.39 -10.16 7.85
C HIS A 30 -19.67 -9.06 6.80
N ARG A 31 -18.69 -8.16 6.55
CA ARG A 31 -18.88 -6.99 5.67
C ARG A 31 -17.74 -6.80 4.67
N GLN A 32 -16.97 -7.83 4.39
CA GLN A 32 -15.89 -7.74 3.41
C GLN A 32 -16.33 -8.30 2.08
N ASP A 33 -16.00 -7.60 1.01
CA ASP A 33 -16.07 -8.07 -0.37
C ASP A 33 -14.65 -8.22 -0.94
N ALA A 34 -14.52 -8.68 -2.17
CA ALA A 34 -13.26 -8.75 -2.89
C ALA A 34 -13.44 -8.29 -4.33
N ASP A 35 -12.47 -7.51 -4.81
CA ASP A 35 -12.41 -7.05 -6.21
C ASP A 35 -11.23 -7.73 -6.92
N SER A 36 -11.56 -8.63 -7.87
CA SER A 36 -10.56 -9.37 -8.64
C SER A 36 -9.85 -8.51 -9.70
N SER A 37 -10.31 -7.28 -9.94
CA SER A 37 -9.67 -6.36 -10.88
C SER A 37 -8.44 -5.65 -10.29
N VAL A 38 -8.15 -5.84 -8.99
CA VAL A 38 -7.01 -5.24 -8.32
C VAL A 38 -6.15 -6.27 -7.61
N ALA A 39 -4.82 -6.09 -7.69
CA ALA A 39 -3.85 -6.77 -6.86
C ALA A 39 -3.13 -5.75 -5.96
N ALA A 40 -3.06 -5.99 -4.65
CA ALA A 40 -2.20 -5.22 -3.76
C ALA A 40 -0.76 -5.75 -3.84
N VAL A 41 0.22 -4.84 -3.84
CA VAL A 41 1.64 -5.19 -3.73
C VAL A 41 2.22 -4.45 -2.54
N ILE A 42 2.66 -5.20 -1.52
CA ILE A 42 3.29 -4.69 -0.31
C ILE A 42 4.77 -5.08 -0.35
N THR A 43 5.68 -4.10 -0.31
CA THR A 43 7.10 -4.41 -0.17
C THR A 43 7.44 -4.62 1.30
N ALA A 44 8.18 -5.67 1.63
CA ALA A 44 8.65 -5.93 2.99
C ALA A 44 10.17 -5.71 3.07
N GLN A 45 10.60 -4.82 3.96
CA GLN A 45 12.00 -4.49 4.23
C GLN A 45 12.54 -5.34 5.39
N SER A 46 13.84 -5.26 5.65
CA SER A 46 14.48 -6.02 6.75
C SER A 46 13.94 -5.65 8.13
N ASP A 47 13.48 -4.41 8.31
CA ASP A 47 12.78 -3.97 9.49
C ASP A 47 11.29 -4.27 9.38
N LEU A 48 10.86 -5.39 9.95
CA LEU A 48 9.47 -5.88 9.86
C LEU A 48 8.51 -5.26 10.88
N ARG A 49 8.95 -4.29 11.70
CA ARG A 49 8.13 -3.67 12.75
C ARG A 49 6.80 -3.11 12.23
N PHE A 50 6.82 -2.52 11.05
CA PHE A 50 5.65 -1.89 10.46
C PHE A 50 4.84 -2.85 9.58
N PHE A 51 5.49 -3.87 9.02
CA PHE A 51 4.88 -4.77 8.03
C PHE A 51 3.61 -5.45 8.55
N SER A 52 3.62 -5.94 9.79
CA SER A 52 2.44 -6.62 10.37
C SER A 52 1.23 -5.68 10.44
N SER A 53 1.43 -4.41 10.84
CA SER A 53 0.37 -3.40 10.89
C SER A 53 -0.17 -3.05 9.50
N THR A 54 0.71 -2.92 8.51
CA THR A 54 0.32 -2.65 7.12
C THR A 54 -0.45 -3.83 6.52
N PHE A 55 0.05 -5.05 6.68
CA PHE A 55 -0.63 -6.24 6.17
C PHE A 55 -1.99 -6.46 6.85
N ALA A 56 -2.07 -6.27 8.19
CA ALA A 56 -3.33 -6.34 8.93
C ALA A 56 -4.34 -5.28 8.45
N ALA A 57 -3.90 -4.04 8.18
CA ALA A 57 -4.77 -2.98 7.68
C ALA A 57 -5.28 -3.26 6.25
N VAL A 58 -4.49 -3.94 5.41
CA VAL A 58 -4.95 -4.42 4.09
C VAL A 58 -5.99 -5.52 4.26
N LEU A 59 -5.80 -6.46 5.18
CA LEU A 59 -6.78 -7.50 5.48
C LEU A 59 -8.08 -6.96 6.10
N ALA A 60 -8.04 -5.78 6.71
CA ALA A 60 -9.21 -5.12 7.32
C ALA A 60 -10.04 -4.29 6.34
N GLN A 61 -9.65 -4.18 5.06
CA GLN A 61 -10.40 -3.39 4.08
C GLN A 61 -11.80 -3.96 3.84
N ARG A 62 -12.79 -3.09 3.61
CA ARG A 62 -14.16 -3.50 3.23
C ARG A 62 -14.21 -4.19 1.88
N VAL A 63 -13.40 -3.71 0.95
CA VAL A 63 -13.16 -4.35 -0.35
C VAL A 63 -11.72 -4.82 -0.38
N LEU A 64 -11.51 -6.12 -0.39
CA LEU A 64 -10.19 -6.74 -0.47
C LEU A 64 -9.71 -6.81 -1.93
N PRO A 65 -8.41 -6.66 -2.19
CA PRO A 65 -7.86 -7.01 -3.49
C PRO A 65 -7.99 -8.52 -3.73
N GLY A 66 -8.29 -8.94 -4.95
CA GLY A 66 -8.38 -10.36 -5.30
C GLY A 66 -7.05 -11.12 -5.17
N THR A 67 -5.94 -10.39 -5.19
CA THR A 67 -4.59 -10.92 -4.94
C THR A 67 -3.81 -9.94 -4.05
N ILE A 68 -3.10 -10.46 -3.05
CA ILE A 68 -2.16 -9.71 -2.21
C ILE A 68 -0.76 -10.29 -2.46
N ILE A 69 0.16 -9.46 -2.88
CA ILE A 69 1.53 -9.84 -3.18
C ILE A 69 2.44 -9.20 -2.13
N VAL A 70 3.21 -10.00 -1.43
CA VAL A 70 4.25 -9.55 -0.52
C VAL A 70 5.59 -9.69 -1.22
N ALA A 71 6.16 -8.55 -1.61
CA ALA A 71 7.47 -8.47 -2.25
C ALA A 71 8.57 -8.41 -1.18
N ASP A 72 9.17 -9.57 -0.90
CA ASP A 72 10.19 -9.72 0.14
C ASP A 72 11.55 -9.17 -0.31
N CYS A 73 11.95 -8.02 0.24
CA CYS A 73 13.28 -7.44 0.06
C CYS A 73 14.30 -7.96 1.09
N THR A 74 13.88 -8.81 2.04
CA THR A 74 14.75 -9.33 3.14
C THR A 74 15.57 -10.53 2.74
N ASN A 75 15.23 -11.18 1.63
CA ASN A 75 15.77 -12.46 1.14
C ASN A 75 15.39 -13.68 2.01
N GLN A 76 14.29 -13.65 2.72
CA GLN A 76 13.77 -14.81 3.48
C GLN A 76 12.98 -15.76 2.57
N VAL A 77 12.35 -15.25 1.51
CA VAL A 77 11.56 -16.04 0.56
C VAL A 77 12.44 -16.42 -0.64
N GLU A 78 12.84 -17.69 -0.74
CA GLU A 78 13.67 -18.18 -1.84
C GLU A 78 12.86 -18.55 -3.08
N GLN A 79 11.67 -19.09 -2.89
CA GLN A 79 10.74 -19.49 -3.96
C GLN A 79 9.37 -18.89 -3.69
N PRO A 80 8.64 -18.48 -4.74
CA PRO A 80 7.29 -17.96 -4.56
C PRO A 80 6.39 -18.95 -3.80
N MET A 81 5.68 -18.43 -2.79
CA MET A 81 4.74 -19.20 -1.96
C MET A 81 3.36 -18.63 -2.12
N GLN A 82 2.36 -19.49 -2.24
CA GLN A 82 0.97 -19.06 -2.36
C GLN A 82 0.11 -19.64 -1.24
N MET A 83 -0.70 -18.77 -0.65
CA MET A 83 -1.77 -19.09 0.29
C MET A 83 -3.09 -18.55 -0.23
N THR A 84 -4.19 -19.06 0.28
CA THR A 84 -5.53 -18.57 -0.07
C THR A 84 -6.40 -18.48 1.17
N PHE A 85 -7.32 -17.52 1.15
CA PHE A 85 -8.42 -17.47 2.09
C PHE A 85 -9.70 -17.00 1.37
N SER A 86 -10.85 -17.22 1.99
CA SER A 86 -12.12 -16.86 1.37
C SER A 86 -12.88 -15.83 2.22
N VAL A 87 -13.64 -14.99 1.53
CA VAL A 87 -14.62 -14.08 2.13
C VAL A 87 -15.99 -14.36 1.55
N ILE A 88 -17.00 -14.14 2.37
CA ILE A 88 -18.40 -14.22 1.94
C ILE A 88 -18.97 -12.82 2.07
N PRO A 89 -19.25 -12.12 0.95
CA PRO A 89 -19.82 -10.78 1.01
C PRO A 89 -21.12 -10.79 1.79
N SER A 90 -21.32 -9.80 2.67
CA SER A 90 -22.60 -9.63 3.34
C SER A 90 -23.59 -9.00 2.36
N PRO A 91 -24.77 -9.60 2.14
CA PRO A 91 -25.73 -9.05 1.20
C PRO A 91 -26.27 -7.71 1.70
N ALA A 92 -26.36 -6.75 0.79
CA ALA A 92 -27.07 -5.50 1.02
C ALA A 92 -28.59 -5.76 0.81
N GLY A 93 -29.32 -6.09 1.89
CA GLY A 93 -30.79 -6.25 1.83
C GLY A 93 -31.30 -7.64 2.19
N VAL A 94 -32.57 -7.91 1.86
CA VAL A 94 -33.21 -9.22 2.09
C VAL A 94 -32.61 -10.27 1.18
N LEU A 95 -32.06 -11.33 1.78
CA LEU A 95 -31.45 -12.45 1.07
C LEU A 95 -32.46 -13.14 0.16
N THR A 96 -32.28 -13.04 -1.14
CA THR A 96 -32.91 -13.94 -2.13
C THR A 96 -31.97 -15.06 -2.54
N GLU A 97 -30.65 -14.89 -2.35
CA GLU A 97 -29.61 -15.89 -2.70
C GLU A 97 -28.48 -15.87 -1.66
N VAL A 98 -27.83 -17.02 -1.46
CA VAL A 98 -26.62 -17.13 -0.63
C VAL A 98 -25.46 -16.47 -1.40
N PRO A 99 -24.75 -15.48 -0.82
CA PRO A 99 -23.62 -14.84 -1.50
C PRO A 99 -22.54 -15.88 -1.85
N GLU A 100 -22.02 -15.80 -3.07
CA GLU A 100 -20.92 -16.64 -3.51
C GLU A 100 -19.63 -16.26 -2.77
N SER A 101 -18.92 -17.29 -2.29
CA SER A 101 -17.61 -17.10 -1.65
C SER A 101 -16.57 -16.62 -2.66
N LYS A 102 -15.84 -15.55 -2.32
CA LYS A 102 -14.73 -15.05 -3.12
C LYS A 102 -13.40 -15.46 -2.50
N THR A 103 -12.52 -16.03 -3.30
CA THR A 103 -11.19 -16.49 -2.86
C THR A 103 -10.15 -15.41 -3.16
N ILE A 104 -9.39 -15.05 -2.15
CA ILE A 104 -8.24 -14.13 -2.22
C ILE A 104 -6.95 -14.94 -2.22
N ARG A 105 -6.05 -14.62 -3.14
CA ARG A 105 -4.71 -15.20 -3.19
C ARG A 105 -3.72 -14.30 -2.43
N VAL A 106 -2.85 -14.90 -1.63
CA VAL A 106 -1.71 -14.23 -0.99
C VAL A 106 -0.44 -14.88 -1.51
N ILE A 107 0.43 -14.10 -2.14
CA ILE A 107 1.65 -14.60 -2.77
C ILE A 107 2.85 -13.89 -2.13
N LEU A 108 3.75 -14.67 -1.53
CA LEU A 108 5.05 -14.19 -1.06
C LEU A 108 6.08 -14.45 -2.15
N VAL A 109 6.86 -13.43 -2.51
CA VAL A 109 7.87 -13.53 -3.56
C VAL A 109 9.14 -12.75 -3.20
N GLY A 110 10.29 -13.42 -3.28
CA GLY A 110 11.59 -12.79 -3.03
C GLY A 110 12.00 -11.85 -4.16
N VAL A 111 12.41 -10.62 -3.80
CA VAL A 111 12.84 -9.58 -4.75
C VAL A 111 14.25 -9.09 -4.45
N LYS A 112 15.13 -10.05 -4.21
CA LYS A 112 16.54 -9.80 -3.85
C LYS A 112 17.21 -8.75 -4.73
N GLY A 113 17.89 -7.79 -4.09
CA GLY A 113 18.64 -6.75 -4.78
C GLY A 113 17.75 -5.71 -5.48
N ALA A 114 16.50 -5.55 -5.07
CA ALA A 114 15.67 -4.45 -5.50
C ALA A 114 16.30 -3.12 -5.05
N SER A 115 16.46 -2.19 -5.99
CA SER A 115 17.16 -0.91 -5.77
C SER A 115 16.21 0.21 -5.31
N SER A 116 14.90 0.05 -5.53
CA SER A 116 13.87 1.00 -5.18
C SER A 116 12.53 0.29 -4.96
N PHE A 117 11.53 1.04 -4.48
CA PHE A 117 10.18 0.51 -4.27
C PHE A 117 9.57 -0.04 -5.57
N MET A 118 9.52 0.76 -6.63
CA MET A 118 8.94 0.31 -7.90
C MET A 118 9.79 -0.76 -8.59
N ASN A 119 11.10 -0.80 -8.32
CA ASN A 119 11.92 -1.92 -8.77
C ASN A 119 11.54 -3.22 -8.06
N ALA A 120 11.24 -3.18 -6.76
CA ALA A 120 10.74 -4.33 -6.02
C ALA A 120 9.39 -4.80 -6.57
N VAL A 121 8.45 -3.87 -6.80
CA VAL A 121 7.15 -4.16 -7.43
C VAL A 121 7.35 -4.83 -8.80
N ALA A 122 8.18 -4.26 -9.68
CA ALA A 122 8.42 -4.80 -11.01
C ALA A 122 9.03 -6.22 -10.97
N ARG A 123 9.98 -6.47 -10.06
CA ARG A 123 10.59 -7.80 -9.87
C ARG A 123 9.59 -8.84 -9.35
N ALA A 124 8.71 -8.43 -8.43
CA ALA A 124 7.64 -9.30 -7.95
C ALA A 124 6.71 -9.69 -9.10
N MET A 125 6.28 -8.72 -9.89
CA MET A 125 5.39 -8.92 -11.04
C MET A 125 5.98 -9.82 -12.13
N GLN A 126 7.30 -9.89 -12.27
CA GLN A 126 7.98 -10.76 -13.24
C GLN A 126 8.00 -12.24 -12.82
N GLN A 127 7.75 -12.55 -11.56
CA GLN A 127 7.85 -13.90 -10.99
C GLN A 127 6.49 -14.56 -10.74
N ILE A 128 5.41 -13.86 -11.00
CA ILE A 128 4.05 -14.34 -10.71
C ILE A 128 3.14 -14.20 -11.92
N ASP A 129 2.22 -15.15 -12.04
CA ASP A 129 1.14 -15.05 -13.01
C ASP A 129 -0.07 -14.37 -12.35
N LEU A 130 -0.38 -13.16 -12.81
CA LEU A 130 -1.60 -12.47 -12.41
C LEU A 130 -2.79 -13.05 -13.16
N ASP A 131 -3.94 -13.01 -12.49
CA ASP A 131 -5.23 -13.25 -13.13
C ASP A 131 -5.48 -12.21 -14.23
N ASP A 132 -5.99 -12.61 -15.38
CA ASP A 132 -6.29 -11.72 -16.52
C ASP A 132 -7.28 -10.61 -16.18
N ARG A 133 -8.06 -10.79 -15.12
CA ARG A 133 -9.00 -9.77 -14.60
C ARG A 133 -8.31 -8.61 -13.91
N VAL A 134 -7.06 -8.77 -13.46
CA VAL A 134 -6.32 -7.70 -12.77
C VAL A 134 -6.02 -6.56 -13.75
N GLY A 135 -6.63 -5.41 -13.52
CA GLY A 135 -6.45 -4.19 -14.30
C GLY A 135 -5.59 -3.14 -13.62
N ALA A 136 -5.39 -3.22 -12.29
CA ALA A 136 -4.60 -2.25 -11.54
C ALA A 136 -3.82 -2.89 -10.38
N LEU A 137 -2.74 -2.22 -9.97
CA LEU A 137 -2.00 -2.52 -8.75
C LEU A 137 -2.30 -1.46 -7.69
N TRP A 138 -2.57 -1.88 -6.47
CA TRP A 138 -2.55 -1.04 -5.29
C TRP A 138 -1.22 -1.23 -4.60
N THR A 139 -0.36 -0.21 -4.62
CA THR A 139 1.03 -0.31 -4.17
C THR A 139 1.23 0.28 -2.79
N LEU A 140 1.89 -0.45 -1.89
CA LEU A 140 2.08 -0.10 -0.48
C LEU A 140 3.51 -0.37 -0.03
N HIS A 141 4.10 0.55 0.74
CA HIS A 141 5.29 0.27 1.54
C HIS A 141 4.90 -0.51 2.79
N ASP A 142 5.82 -1.24 3.37
CA ASP A 142 5.61 -1.93 4.64
C ASP A 142 5.35 -0.98 5.82
N ASP A 143 5.80 0.27 5.72
CA ASP A 143 5.59 1.35 6.69
C ASP A 143 4.49 2.34 6.27
N SER A 144 3.56 1.89 5.40
CA SER A 144 2.41 2.67 4.96
C SER A 144 1.15 1.83 4.98
N ARG A 145 0.26 2.12 5.87
CA ARG A 145 -0.99 1.38 6.04
C ARG A 145 -2.21 2.20 5.64
N PRO A 146 -3.26 1.58 5.09
CA PRO A 146 -4.57 2.24 5.02
C PRO A 146 -4.95 2.81 6.38
N ALA A 147 -5.37 4.06 6.43
CA ALA A 147 -5.76 4.72 7.68
C ALA A 147 -7.14 4.24 8.19
N ASP A 148 -7.95 3.71 7.28
CA ASP A 148 -9.27 3.14 7.57
C ASP A 148 -9.61 1.98 6.64
N GLU A 149 -10.73 1.32 6.90
CA GLU A 149 -11.19 0.15 6.17
C GLU A 149 -11.80 0.44 4.79
N SER A 150 -11.96 1.71 4.39
CA SER A 150 -12.57 2.13 3.12
C SER A 150 -11.56 2.60 2.07
N CYS A 151 -10.29 2.67 2.39
CA CYS A 151 -9.27 3.27 1.53
C CYS A 151 -9.24 2.68 0.11
N LEU A 152 -9.23 1.35 -0.03
CA LEU A 152 -9.24 0.70 -1.35
C LEU A 152 -10.58 0.90 -2.06
N GLU A 153 -11.71 0.80 -1.36
CA GLU A 153 -13.04 1.03 -1.92
C GLU A 153 -13.13 2.42 -2.57
N VAL A 154 -12.68 3.45 -1.84
CA VAL A 154 -12.65 4.84 -2.32
C VAL A 154 -11.76 5.02 -3.56
N LEU A 155 -10.59 4.38 -3.59
CA LEU A 155 -9.70 4.41 -4.76
C LEU A 155 -10.34 3.73 -5.97
N LEU A 156 -10.99 2.59 -5.78
CA LEU A 156 -11.67 1.86 -6.85
C LEU A 156 -12.86 2.65 -7.41
N ASP A 157 -13.64 3.29 -6.54
CA ASP A 157 -14.75 4.15 -6.97
C ASP A 157 -14.25 5.39 -7.73
N ALA A 158 -13.16 6.01 -7.24
CA ALA A 158 -12.52 7.12 -7.96
C ALA A 158 -12.01 6.67 -9.34
N TRP A 159 -11.41 5.47 -9.45
CA TRP A 159 -10.95 4.92 -10.73
C TRP A 159 -12.10 4.67 -11.71
N LYS A 160 -13.20 4.08 -11.23
CA LYS A 160 -14.42 3.86 -12.04
C LYS A 160 -15.01 5.19 -12.54
N ASN A 161 -15.02 6.20 -11.68
CA ASN A 161 -15.60 7.52 -11.99
C ASN A 161 -14.65 8.46 -12.76
N THR A 162 -13.36 8.12 -12.84
CA THR A 162 -12.34 8.90 -13.56
C THR A 162 -11.55 8.01 -14.52
N PRO A 163 -12.18 7.46 -15.57
CA PRO A 163 -11.54 6.49 -16.46
C PRO A 163 -10.34 7.05 -17.25
N THR A 164 -10.17 8.38 -17.26
CA THR A 164 -9.02 9.07 -17.86
C THR A 164 -7.82 9.19 -16.90
N ALA A 165 -7.98 8.85 -15.62
CA ALA A 165 -6.87 8.86 -14.68
C ALA A 165 -5.87 7.75 -15.02
N SER A 166 -4.62 8.14 -15.23
CA SER A 166 -3.51 7.22 -15.45
C SER A 166 -2.89 6.72 -14.15
N LEU A 167 -3.07 7.44 -13.05
CA LEU A 167 -2.59 7.08 -11.72
C LEU A 167 -3.43 7.80 -10.68
N LEU A 168 -3.84 7.09 -9.62
CA LEU A 168 -4.58 7.66 -8.50
C LEU A 168 -3.76 7.49 -7.22
N GLY A 169 -3.56 8.57 -6.46
CA GLY A 169 -2.84 8.56 -5.20
C GLY A 169 -3.75 8.88 -4.03
N ALA A 170 -3.45 8.30 -2.88
CA ALA A 170 -4.14 8.60 -1.62
C ALA A 170 -3.51 9.79 -0.88
N LYS A 171 -4.29 10.47 -0.04
CA LYS A 171 -3.80 11.43 0.95
C LYS A 171 -2.82 10.73 1.89
N GLN A 172 -1.69 11.35 2.14
CA GLN A 172 -0.66 10.85 3.05
C GLN A 172 -0.77 11.55 4.39
N LEU A 173 -0.88 10.77 5.46
CA LEU A 173 -0.95 11.22 6.84
C LEU A 173 0.24 10.69 7.64
N ASP A 174 0.46 11.22 8.82
CA ASP A 174 1.38 10.64 9.79
C ASP A 174 0.92 9.23 10.22
N TRP A 175 1.75 8.54 11.02
CA TRP A 175 1.44 7.17 11.44
C TRP A 175 0.17 7.07 12.31
N GLN A 176 -0.17 8.12 13.03
CA GLN A 176 -1.38 8.23 13.86
C GLN A 176 -2.62 8.57 13.02
N ALA A 177 -2.44 8.98 11.77
CA ALA A 177 -3.46 9.44 10.84
C ALA A 177 -4.18 10.72 11.32
N GLU A 178 -3.45 11.62 11.97
CA GLU A 178 -3.94 12.88 12.52
C GLU A 178 -3.43 14.10 11.74
N SER A 179 -2.20 14.03 11.24
CA SER A 179 -1.53 15.16 10.58
C SER A 179 -1.20 14.87 9.12
N LEU A 180 -1.24 15.91 8.30
CA LEU A 180 -0.98 15.83 6.86
C LEU A 180 0.53 15.73 6.58
N HIS A 181 0.88 14.83 5.66
CA HIS A 181 2.19 14.78 5.02
C HIS A 181 2.13 15.24 3.57
N ASN A 182 1.12 14.81 2.82
CA ASN A 182 1.04 15.14 1.41
C ASN A 182 -0.36 14.93 0.83
N VAL A 183 -0.82 15.85 -0.01
CA VAL A 183 -2.04 15.75 -0.81
C VAL A 183 -1.70 16.07 -2.29
N GLY A 184 -0.67 15.42 -2.81
CA GLY A 184 -0.15 15.66 -4.14
C GLY A 184 0.87 16.79 -4.23
N LEU A 185 1.70 16.74 -5.27
CA LEU A 185 2.66 17.77 -5.62
C LEU A 185 2.16 18.55 -6.83
N TYR A 186 2.47 19.83 -6.88
CA TYR A 186 2.05 20.76 -7.92
C TYR A 186 3.26 21.32 -8.68
N ALA A 187 3.09 21.57 -9.95
CA ALA A 187 4.06 22.32 -10.74
C ALA A 187 3.89 23.82 -10.43
N GLY A 188 4.84 24.40 -9.74
CA GLY A 188 4.98 25.85 -9.62
C GLY A 188 5.67 26.43 -10.85
N HIS A 189 5.77 27.76 -10.92
CA HIS A 189 6.42 28.43 -12.05
C HIS A 189 7.91 28.09 -12.18
N HIS A 190 8.58 27.85 -11.07
CA HIS A 190 10.01 27.56 -11.03
C HIS A 190 10.36 26.24 -10.31
N ASN A 191 9.40 25.58 -9.63
CA ASN A 191 9.66 24.42 -8.81
C ASN A 191 8.45 23.48 -8.72
N VAL A 192 8.69 22.29 -8.20
CA VAL A 192 7.64 21.40 -7.72
C VAL A 192 7.39 21.72 -6.25
N THR A 193 6.14 21.91 -5.86
CA THR A 193 5.79 22.33 -4.51
C THR A 193 4.66 21.48 -3.94
N SER A 194 4.66 21.30 -2.63
CA SER A 194 3.50 20.86 -1.84
C SER A 194 2.71 22.08 -1.38
N LEU A 195 1.41 21.95 -1.31
CA LEU A 195 0.55 22.98 -0.70
C LEU A 195 0.30 22.69 0.79
N VAL A 196 0.60 21.48 1.21
CA VAL A 196 0.51 21.03 2.59
C VAL A 196 1.74 21.48 3.35
N VAL A 197 1.55 22.04 4.52
CA VAL A 197 2.60 22.20 5.53
C VAL A 197 2.71 20.86 6.25
N ASP A 198 3.87 20.22 6.16
CA ASP A 198 4.11 18.91 6.77
C ASP A 198 3.84 18.95 8.28
N GLY A 199 2.96 18.08 8.78
CA GLY A 199 2.54 18.03 10.17
C GLY A 199 1.33 18.92 10.53
N GLU A 200 0.73 19.68 9.58
CA GLU A 200 -0.51 20.38 9.87
C GLU A 200 -1.67 19.39 10.08
N PRO A 201 -2.63 19.70 10.98
CA PRO A 201 -3.80 18.84 11.21
C PRO A 201 -4.62 18.63 9.95
N ASP A 202 -5.12 17.41 9.73
CA ASP A 202 -6.07 17.13 8.65
C ASP A 202 -7.48 17.65 9.05
N GLN A 203 -7.88 18.73 8.41
CA GLN A 203 -9.21 19.36 8.57
C GLN A 203 -10.00 19.31 7.24
N GLU A 204 -9.65 18.37 6.35
CA GLU A 204 -10.24 18.22 5.01
C GLU A 204 -10.06 19.45 4.10
N GLN A 205 -9.14 20.36 4.46
CA GLN A 205 -8.88 21.63 3.77
C GLN A 205 -8.37 21.45 2.34
N TYR A 206 -7.91 20.26 1.96
CA TYR A 206 -7.43 19.95 0.62
C TYR A 206 -8.32 18.93 -0.13
N ASP A 207 -9.45 18.54 0.41
CA ASP A 207 -10.26 17.43 -0.10
C ASP A 207 -10.97 17.74 -1.44
N GLY A 208 -11.03 19.00 -1.85
CA GLY A 208 -11.54 19.42 -3.18
C GLY A 208 -10.55 19.27 -4.33
N ARG A 209 -9.29 18.84 -4.07
CA ARG A 209 -8.26 18.76 -5.10
C ARG A 209 -8.26 17.41 -5.79
N GLN A 210 -7.95 17.40 -7.09
CA GLN A 210 -7.96 16.22 -7.92
C GLN A 210 -6.69 16.10 -8.78
N ASP A 211 -6.53 16.93 -9.82
CA ASP A 211 -5.38 16.84 -10.73
C ASP A 211 -4.12 17.44 -10.10
N VAL A 212 -3.04 16.67 -10.10
CA VAL A 212 -1.75 17.04 -9.50
C VAL A 212 -0.60 16.63 -10.41
N LEU A 213 0.59 17.18 -10.19
CA LEU A 213 1.79 16.76 -10.91
C LEU A 213 2.26 15.37 -10.47
N ALA A 214 2.22 15.10 -9.17
CA ALA A 214 2.67 13.83 -8.63
C ALA A 214 1.96 13.50 -7.31
N VAL A 215 1.89 12.21 -7.01
CA VAL A 215 1.43 11.63 -5.76
C VAL A 215 2.46 10.64 -5.23
N SER A 216 2.37 10.27 -3.95
CA SER A 216 3.12 9.14 -3.43
C SER A 216 2.69 7.84 -4.11
N LEU A 217 3.64 6.99 -4.48
CA LEU A 217 3.33 5.64 -4.95
C LEU A 217 2.98 4.69 -3.80
N SER A 218 3.22 5.09 -2.56
CA SER A 218 2.73 4.36 -1.40
C SER A 218 1.25 4.66 -1.17
N GLY A 219 0.41 3.65 -1.30
CA GLY A 219 -1.05 3.78 -1.29
C GLY A 219 -1.66 4.19 -2.64
N ALA A 220 -0.89 4.15 -3.74
CA ALA A 220 -1.41 4.50 -5.06
C ALA A 220 -2.11 3.32 -5.74
N LEU A 221 -3.17 3.62 -6.48
CA LEU A 221 -3.79 2.70 -7.44
C LEU A 221 -3.24 3.01 -8.83
N VAL A 222 -2.50 2.07 -9.40
CA VAL A 222 -1.78 2.23 -10.67
C VAL A 222 -2.36 1.25 -11.69
N PRO A 223 -3.12 1.72 -12.70
CA PRO A 223 -3.59 0.86 -13.78
C PRO A 223 -2.42 0.16 -14.49
N LEU A 224 -2.56 -1.13 -14.78
CA LEU A 224 -1.52 -1.89 -15.49
C LEU A 224 -1.21 -1.31 -16.86
N ALA A 225 -2.19 -0.71 -17.53
CA ALA A 225 -1.99 0.01 -18.79
C ALA A 225 -0.99 1.17 -18.63
N THR A 226 -1.03 1.88 -17.51
CA THR A 226 -0.06 2.93 -17.17
C THR A 226 1.35 2.37 -17.04
N LEU A 227 1.53 1.28 -16.28
CA LEU A 227 2.84 0.64 -16.12
C LEU A 227 3.40 0.13 -17.45
N ARG A 228 2.56 -0.40 -18.34
CA ARG A 228 2.97 -0.85 -19.68
C ARG A 228 3.39 0.33 -20.57
N THR A 229 2.60 1.41 -20.57
CA THR A 229 2.85 2.60 -21.42
C THR A 229 4.11 3.34 -20.96
N TRP A 230 4.25 3.58 -19.65
CA TRP A 230 5.30 4.42 -19.08
C TRP A 230 6.47 3.61 -18.52
N LYS A 231 6.45 2.27 -18.64
CA LYS A 231 7.51 1.33 -18.21
C LYS A 231 7.87 1.43 -16.72
N GLY A 232 6.88 1.82 -15.88
CA GLY A 232 7.09 1.99 -14.45
C GLY A 232 8.05 3.13 -14.11
N ALA A 233 8.69 3.05 -12.93
CA ALA A 233 9.70 4.03 -12.51
C ALA A 233 11.03 3.81 -13.24
N ASP A 234 11.76 4.90 -13.50
CA ASP A 234 13.10 4.82 -14.07
C ASP A 234 14.10 4.35 -13.00
N PRO A 235 14.88 3.28 -13.25
CA PRO A 235 15.86 2.76 -12.28
C PRO A 235 16.96 3.75 -11.88
N TRP A 236 17.18 4.79 -12.67
CA TRP A 236 18.12 5.86 -12.37
C TRP A 236 17.72 6.67 -11.14
N PHE A 237 16.42 6.85 -10.92
CA PHE A 237 15.90 7.50 -9.75
C PHE A 237 15.77 6.51 -8.59
N GLY A 238 16.26 6.89 -7.43
CA GLY A 238 16.07 6.10 -6.22
C GLY A 238 14.68 6.29 -5.61
N THR A 239 14.44 5.62 -4.51
CA THR A 239 13.15 5.56 -3.80
C THR A 239 12.47 6.93 -3.59
N PHE A 240 13.24 8.00 -3.39
CA PHE A 240 12.66 9.32 -3.10
C PHE A 240 12.21 10.11 -4.33
N ALA A 241 12.71 9.79 -5.51
CA ALA A 241 12.40 10.54 -6.73
C ALA A 241 11.55 9.78 -7.75
N GLU A 242 11.43 8.45 -7.61
CA GLU A 242 10.73 7.60 -8.58
C GLU A 242 9.25 7.93 -8.76
N SER A 243 8.56 8.34 -7.68
CA SER A 243 7.15 8.77 -7.77
C SER A 243 7.00 10.04 -8.59
N THR A 244 7.83 11.03 -8.32
CA THR A 244 7.80 12.31 -9.04
C THR A 244 8.18 12.13 -10.50
N ASP A 245 9.19 11.30 -10.80
CA ASP A 245 9.60 10.99 -12.17
C ASP A 245 8.47 10.32 -12.97
N LEU A 246 7.91 9.22 -12.44
CA LEU A 246 6.84 8.50 -13.11
C LEU A 246 5.63 9.40 -13.37
N CYS A 247 5.16 10.10 -12.34
CA CYS A 247 4.02 10.99 -12.45
C CYS A 247 4.26 12.14 -13.46
N ARG A 248 5.48 12.74 -13.44
CA ARG A 248 5.85 13.77 -14.39
C ARG A 248 5.85 13.25 -15.83
N ARG A 249 6.38 12.05 -16.09
CA ARG A 249 6.35 11.44 -17.44
C ARG A 249 4.92 11.19 -17.90
N ILE A 250 4.05 10.72 -17.02
CA ILE A 250 2.61 10.56 -17.29
C ILE A 250 2.01 11.90 -17.72
N CYS A 251 2.20 12.96 -16.92
CA CYS A 251 1.65 14.29 -17.21
C CYS A 251 2.19 14.88 -18.53
N LEU A 252 3.50 14.76 -18.77
CA LEU A 252 4.13 15.25 -20.02
C LEU A 252 3.63 14.51 -21.26
N GLY A 253 3.23 13.25 -21.12
CA GLY A 253 2.66 12.45 -22.19
C GLY A 253 1.14 12.60 -22.33
N GLY A 254 0.52 13.53 -21.62
CA GLY A 254 -0.92 13.83 -21.70
C GLY A 254 -1.80 12.94 -20.82
N GLY A 255 -1.19 12.09 -19.95
CA GLY A 255 -1.93 11.35 -18.94
C GLY A 255 -2.28 12.21 -17.73
N ARG A 256 -3.18 11.72 -16.88
CA ARG A 256 -3.63 12.43 -15.67
C ARG A 256 -3.18 11.69 -14.41
N VAL A 257 -2.62 12.44 -13.47
CA VAL A 257 -2.33 11.99 -12.10
C VAL A 257 -3.34 12.66 -11.18
N VAL A 258 -4.09 11.85 -10.44
CA VAL A 258 -5.20 12.30 -9.61
C VAL A 258 -4.93 11.96 -8.16
N VAL A 259 -5.07 12.93 -7.26
CA VAL A 259 -5.13 12.65 -5.83
C VAL A 259 -6.59 12.40 -5.42
N VAL A 260 -6.80 11.40 -4.58
CA VAL A 260 -8.10 11.01 -4.01
C VAL A 260 -8.02 11.24 -2.49
N PRO A 261 -8.35 12.45 -2.01
CA PRO A 261 -8.11 12.80 -0.62
C PRO A 261 -8.90 11.99 0.40
N GLN A 262 -10.05 11.44 -0.01
CA GLN A 262 -10.88 10.57 0.84
C GLN A 262 -10.27 9.18 1.04
N ALA A 263 -9.36 8.74 0.15
CA ALA A 263 -8.51 7.58 0.38
C ALA A 263 -7.30 8.02 1.20
N ARG A 264 -7.09 7.44 2.38
CA ARG A 264 -6.11 7.90 3.37
C ARG A 264 -5.10 6.80 3.70
N ILE A 265 -3.83 7.17 3.69
CA ILE A 265 -2.69 6.31 4.05
C ILE A 265 -1.96 6.92 5.22
N ALA A 266 -1.84 6.18 6.30
CA ALA A 266 -0.94 6.50 7.41
C ALA A 266 0.46 5.97 7.07
N HIS A 267 1.43 6.86 6.91
CA HIS A 267 2.78 6.56 6.42
C HIS A 267 3.84 6.98 7.43
N ARG A 268 4.57 6.01 8.00
CA ARG A 268 5.63 6.28 8.99
C ARG A 268 6.81 7.03 8.38
N ARG A 269 7.04 6.90 7.08
CA ARG A 269 8.20 7.49 6.37
C ARG A 269 9.53 7.13 7.05
N ALA A 270 9.66 5.87 7.48
CA ALA A 270 10.69 5.41 8.40
C ALA A 270 12.14 5.76 7.99
N ARG A 271 12.43 5.77 6.68
CA ARG A 271 13.74 6.23 6.17
C ARG A 271 13.90 7.75 6.23
N PHE A 272 12.85 8.49 5.91
CA PHE A 272 12.88 9.95 5.89
C PHE A 272 13.06 10.51 7.31
N GLU A 273 12.39 9.88 8.27
CA GLU A 273 12.45 10.28 9.67
C GLU A 273 13.63 9.67 10.45
N GLY A 274 14.47 8.90 9.77
CA GLY A 274 15.72 8.39 10.34
C GLY A 274 15.57 7.20 11.27
N VAL A 275 14.35 6.61 11.40
CA VAL A 275 14.14 5.41 12.24
C VAL A 275 14.49 4.11 11.53
N ARG A 276 14.74 4.19 10.23
CA ARG A 276 15.21 3.08 9.38
C ARG A 276 16.39 3.55 8.53
N SER A 277 17.47 2.77 8.52
CA SER A 277 18.67 3.03 7.72
C SER A 277 18.43 2.84 6.21
N LYS A 278 19.39 3.29 5.39
CA LYS A 278 19.36 3.07 3.92
C LYS A 278 19.28 1.58 3.54
N ASN A 279 19.81 0.70 4.38
CA ASN A 279 19.82 -0.75 4.16
C ASN A 279 18.55 -1.44 4.70
N GLY A 280 17.56 -0.66 5.16
CA GLY A 280 16.30 -1.21 5.66
C GLY A 280 16.36 -1.76 7.09
N GLN A 281 17.45 -1.52 7.83
CA GLN A 281 17.60 -1.94 9.23
C GLN A 281 17.05 -0.87 10.17
N PRO A 282 16.53 -1.25 11.36
CA PRO A 282 16.21 -0.32 12.41
C PRO A 282 17.41 0.56 12.78
N VAL A 283 17.15 1.80 13.15
CA VAL A 283 18.16 2.70 13.73
C VAL A 283 17.94 2.75 15.22
N GLU A 284 18.99 2.51 15.98
CA GLU A 284 19.00 2.61 17.44
C GLU A 284 19.36 4.05 17.86
N ASP A 285 18.76 4.53 18.95
CA ASP A 285 19.14 5.79 19.59
C ASP A 285 20.49 5.64 20.35
N GLU A 286 20.95 6.73 20.96
CA GLU A 286 22.21 6.74 21.76
C GLU A 286 22.19 5.76 22.95
N GLU A 287 21.00 5.29 23.35
CA GLU A 287 20.81 4.32 24.45
C GLU A 287 20.59 2.89 23.93
N GLY A 288 20.75 2.66 22.61
CA GLY A 288 20.57 1.36 21.97
C GLY A 288 19.10 0.94 21.82
N ARG A 289 18.17 1.88 21.94
CA ARG A 289 16.73 1.61 21.79
C ARG A 289 16.30 1.87 20.35
N VAL A 290 15.46 1.00 19.86
CA VAL A 290 14.80 1.16 18.55
C VAL A 290 13.47 1.86 18.78
N ASP A 291 13.20 2.94 18.02
CA ASP A 291 11.89 3.60 18.03
C ASP A 291 10.80 2.57 17.66
N PRO A 292 9.86 2.27 18.55
CA PRO A 292 8.85 1.26 18.29
C PRO A 292 7.82 1.68 17.24
N TYR A 293 7.61 3.01 17.07
CA TYR A 293 6.57 3.55 16.16
C TYR A 293 6.90 4.93 15.61
#